data_60ac7c83b260ab0bfec030dbcf6d34a5
#
_entry.id   60ac7c83b260ab0bfec030dbcf6d34a5
#
_cell.length_a   1.000
_cell.length_b   1.000
_cell.length_c   1.000
_cell.angle_alpha   90.00
_cell.angle_beta   90.00
_cell.angle_gamma   90.00
#
_symmetry.space_group_name_H-M   'P 1'
#
loop_
_entity.id
_entity.type
_entity.pdbx_description
1 polymer ?
#
loop_
_entity_poly.entity_id
_entity_poly.type
_entity_poly.pdbx_seq_one_letter_code
_entity_poly.pdbx_strand_id
1 'polypeptide(L)'
;MDMDKIEKRIEAIKRELAELGPMHPGSVSKQYNICGTPGCKCKAKKNPKKHGPYYQLSYTWKGRHSTRFVRPDQASAMQNKVKNHKRFRALVDEWISLSVQQEQLEREKGKKSDGD
;
A
#
# COMPACT_ATOMS: atom_id res chain seq x y z
N MET A 1 3.19 -24.99 -8.18
CA MET A 1 3.19 -24.27 -9.47
C MET A 1 4.41 -24.70 -10.26
N ASP A 2 4.29 -24.98 -11.53
CA ASP A 2 5.43 -25.41 -12.34
C ASP A 2 6.29 -24.20 -12.77
N MET A 3 7.51 -24.47 -13.22
CA MET A 3 8.49 -23.42 -13.55
C MET A 3 7.97 -22.46 -14.63
N ASP A 4 7.29 -22.99 -15.64
CA ASP A 4 6.77 -22.16 -16.74
C ASP A 4 5.73 -21.17 -16.25
N LYS A 5 4.82 -21.60 -15.39
CA LYS A 5 3.80 -20.73 -14.79
C LYS A 5 4.43 -19.68 -13.88
N ILE A 6 5.45 -20.08 -13.13
CA ILE A 6 6.19 -19.16 -12.24
C ILE A 6 6.83 -18.05 -13.07
N GLU A 7 7.53 -18.41 -14.14
CA GLU A 7 8.21 -17.45 -15.02
C GLU A 7 7.22 -16.49 -15.67
N LYS A 8 6.09 -16.99 -16.16
CA LYS A 8 5.03 -16.15 -16.75
C LYS A 8 4.45 -15.18 -15.74
N ARG A 9 4.23 -15.65 -14.51
CA ARG A 9 3.70 -14.76 -13.46
C ARG A 9 4.72 -13.68 -13.10
N ILE A 10 6.00 -14.03 -12.99
CA ILE A 10 7.05 -13.05 -12.69
C ILE A 10 7.11 -11.98 -13.80
N GLU A 11 7.02 -12.38 -15.07
CA GLU A 11 7.00 -11.41 -16.16
C GLU A 11 5.80 -10.48 -16.09
N ALA A 12 4.64 -11.01 -15.72
CA ALA A 12 3.43 -10.20 -15.52
C ALA A 12 3.62 -9.19 -14.37
N ILE A 13 4.25 -9.64 -13.27
CA ILE A 13 4.56 -8.77 -12.12
C ILE A 13 5.49 -7.64 -12.53
N LYS A 14 6.53 -7.94 -13.28
CA LYS A 14 7.47 -6.93 -13.77
C LYS A 14 6.77 -5.87 -14.61
N ARG A 15 5.86 -6.29 -15.48
CA ARG A 15 5.07 -5.35 -16.30
C ARG A 15 4.17 -4.48 -15.44
N GLU A 16 3.47 -5.07 -14.47
CA GLU A 16 2.63 -4.29 -13.55
C GLU A 16 3.45 -3.27 -12.75
N LEU A 17 4.62 -3.68 -12.27
CA LEU A 17 5.51 -2.78 -11.52
C LEU A 17 5.93 -1.58 -12.39
N ALA A 18 6.23 -1.83 -13.66
CA ALA A 18 6.62 -0.76 -14.58
C ALA A 18 5.49 0.22 -14.87
N GLU A 19 4.25 -0.23 -14.75
CA GLU A 19 3.06 0.58 -15.03
C GLU A 19 2.52 1.33 -13.81
N LEU A 20 3.03 1.03 -12.61
CA LEU A 20 2.58 1.71 -11.40
C LEU A 20 2.89 3.20 -11.47
N GLY A 21 1.92 4.01 -11.07
CA GLY A 21 2.11 5.45 -10.96
C GLY A 21 2.83 5.84 -9.67
N PRO A 22 2.84 7.14 -9.36
CA PRO A 22 3.47 7.63 -8.14
C PRO A 22 2.93 6.92 -6.91
N MET A 23 3.79 6.68 -5.94
CA MET A 23 3.41 5.98 -4.71
C MET A 23 3.90 6.71 -3.48
N HIS A 24 3.25 6.40 -2.36
CA HIS A 24 3.65 6.91 -1.05
C HIS A 24 3.26 5.88 0.01
N PRO A 25 4.15 5.57 0.96
CA PRO A 25 3.80 4.65 2.05
C PRO A 25 2.76 5.28 2.99
N GLY A 26 2.09 4.45 3.76
CA GLY A 26 1.21 4.88 4.81
C GLY A 26 -0.26 4.69 4.54
N SER A 27 -1.06 5.51 5.21
CA SER A 27 -2.51 5.47 5.08
C SER A 27 -3.10 6.87 5.17
N VAL A 28 -4.22 7.06 4.48
CA VAL A 28 -4.98 8.31 4.56
C VAL A 28 -6.24 8.04 5.35
N SER A 29 -6.44 8.80 6.42
CA SER A 29 -7.63 8.71 7.24
C SER A 29 -8.49 9.95 7.04
N LYS A 30 -9.81 9.75 7.16
CA LYS A 30 -10.81 10.81 7.07
C LYS A 30 -11.35 11.04 8.47
N GLN A 31 -11.25 12.27 8.96
CA GLN A 31 -11.63 12.58 10.33
C GLN A 31 -12.58 13.76 10.39
N TYR A 32 -13.42 13.74 11.41
CA TYR A 32 -14.33 14.83 11.75
C TYR A 32 -14.06 15.21 13.20
N ASN A 33 -14.00 16.51 13.46
CA ASN A 33 -13.66 17.01 14.79
C ASN A 33 -14.76 17.90 15.37
N ILE A 34 -14.82 17.91 16.70
CA ILE A 34 -15.63 18.85 17.48
C ILE A 34 -14.66 19.93 17.96
N CYS A 35 -14.94 21.19 17.64
CA CYS A 35 -14.06 22.28 18.03
C CYS A 35 -14.28 22.71 19.49
N GLY A 36 -13.34 23.50 20.03
CA GLY A 36 -13.45 24.04 21.37
C GLY A 36 -14.35 25.26 21.50
N THR A 37 -14.89 25.80 20.40
CA THR A 37 -15.68 27.04 20.41
C THR A 37 -17.09 26.79 20.97
N PRO A 38 -17.49 27.47 22.07
CA PRO A 38 -18.86 27.34 22.57
C PRO A 38 -19.90 27.80 21.55
N GLY A 39 -21.03 27.09 21.50
CA GLY A 39 -22.12 27.44 20.58
C GLY A 39 -21.91 27.04 19.14
N CYS A 40 -20.81 26.38 18.81
CA CYS A 40 -20.56 25.90 17.46
C CYS A 40 -21.54 24.78 17.09
N LYS A 41 -21.92 24.72 15.81
CA LYS A 41 -22.82 23.70 15.26
C LYS A 41 -22.36 22.26 15.52
N CYS A 42 -21.06 22.02 15.64
CA CYS A 42 -20.51 20.70 15.92
C CYS A 42 -20.88 20.18 17.30
N LYS A 43 -21.26 21.08 18.22
CA LYS A 43 -21.69 20.74 19.59
C LYS A 43 -23.19 20.76 19.78
N ALA A 44 -23.97 20.90 18.72
CA ALA A 44 -25.44 20.94 18.81
C ALA A 44 -25.96 19.61 19.38
N LYS A 45 -26.98 19.70 20.24
CA LYS A 45 -27.63 18.53 20.86
C LYS A 45 -28.37 17.68 19.84
N LYS A 46 -28.95 18.33 18.80
CA LYS A 46 -29.64 17.65 17.69
C LYS A 46 -28.86 17.88 16.42
N ASN A 47 -28.59 16.79 15.70
CA ASN A 47 -27.88 16.81 14.40
C ASN A 47 -26.60 17.65 14.46
N PRO A 48 -25.67 17.32 15.37
CA PRO A 48 -24.42 18.08 15.43
C PRO A 48 -23.63 17.96 14.11
N LYS A 49 -23.17 19.08 13.61
CA LYS A 49 -22.32 19.12 12.41
C LYS A 49 -20.87 19.25 12.83
N LYS A 50 -20.18 18.12 12.87
CA LYS A 50 -18.76 18.10 13.18
C LYS A 50 -17.97 18.81 12.09
N HIS A 51 -16.83 19.40 12.47
CA HIS A 51 -15.93 20.01 11.50
C HIS A 51 -15.22 18.93 10.69
N GLY A 52 -15.05 19.18 9.41
CA GLY A 52 -14.39 18.25 8.52
C GLY A 52 -15.15 18.11 7.21
N PRO A 53 -14.77 17.11 6.39
CA PRO A 53 -13.74 16.10 6.71
C PRO A 53 -12.33 16.67 6.69
N TYR A 54 -11.50 16.21 7.61
CA TYR A 54 -10.07 16.43 7.59
C TYR A 54 -9.39 15.15 7.15
N TYR A 55 -8.45 15.26 6.23
CA TYR A 55 -7.68 14.12 5.75
C TYR A 55 -6.29 14.17 6.36
N GLN A 56 -5.81 13.02 6.78
CA GLN A 56 -4.51 12.93 7.45
C GLN A 56 -3.75 11.74 6.87
N LEU A 57 -2.51 12.02 6.44
CA LEU A 57 -1.60 10.98 5.97
C LEU A 57 -0.68 10.62 7.12
N SER A 58 -0.65 9.32 7.47
CA SER A 58 0.26 8.77 8.47
C SER A 58 1.16 7.75 7.81
N TYR A 59 2.47 7.84 8.03
CA TYR A 59 3.40 6.89 7.46
C TYR A 59 4.65 6.75 8.33
N THR A 60 5.34 5.64 8.16
CA THR A 60 6.63 5.38 8.81
C THR A 60 7.66 5.12 7.72
N TRP A 61 8.76 5.84 7.78
CA TRP A 61 9.87 5.67 6.83
C TRP A 61 11.18 5.71 7.59
N LYS A 62 12.01 4.69 7.37
CA LYS A 62 13.32 4.55 8.05
C LYS A 62 13.22 4.70 9.56
N GLY A 63 12.19 4.07 10.14
CA GLY A 63 11.96 4.10 11.59
C GLY A 63 11.32 5.37 12.12
N ARG A 64 11.05 6.35 11.27
CA ARG A 64 10.41 7.61 11.69
C ARG A 64 8.94 7.62 11.29
N HIS A 65 8.10 7.83 12.28
CA HIS A 65 6.66 8.01 12.05
C HIS A 65 6.37 9.49 11.80
N SER A 66 5.60 9.76 10.76
CA SER A 66 5.21 11.12 10.40
C SER A 66 3.72 11.17 10.13
N THR A 67 3.11 12.31 10.45
CA THR A 67 1.70 12.55 10.22
C THR A 67 1.55 13.97 9.71
N ARG A 68 0.74 14.15 8.66
CA ARG A 68 0.45 15.50 8.16
C ARG A 68 -0.95 15.57 7.60
N PHE A 69 -1.52 16.75 7.63
CA PHE A 69 -2.81 16.99 7.02
C PHE A 69 -2.67 17.04 5.50
N VAL A 70 -3.69 16.51 4.84
CA VAL A 70 -3.80 16.54 3.38
C VAL A 70 -5.01 17.38 3.04
N ARG A 71 -4.82 18.33 2.14
CA ARG A 71 -5.92 19.19 1.71
C ARG A 71 -7.00 18.37 1.01
N PRO A 72 -8.30 18.70 1.22
CA PRO A 72 -9.38 17.93 0.60
C PRO A 72 -9.25 17.79 -0.91
N ASP A 73 -8.76 18.81 -1.61
CA ASP A 73 -8.58 18.78 -3.06
C ASP A 73 -7.43 17.85 -3.49
N GLN A 74 -6.55 17.45 -2.56
CA GLN A 74 -5.42 16.56 -2.81
C GLN A 74 -5.63 15.16 -2.24
N ALA A 75 -6.71 14.95 -1.50
CA ALA A 75 -6.94 13.69 -0.80
C ALA A 75 -7.05 12.50 -1.76
N SER A 76 -7.77 12.66 -2.87
CA SER A 76 -7.93 11.60 -3.86
C SER A 76 -6.59 11.19 -4.47
N ALA A 77 -5.77 12.16 -4.86
CA ALA A 77 -4.45 11.90 -5.42
C ALA A 77 -3.55 11.19 -4.41
N MET A 78 -3.60 11.61 -3.14
CA MET A 78 -2.80 10.97 -2.08
C MET A 78 -3.28 9.54 -1.82
N GLN A 79 -4.59 9.30 -1.82
CA GLN A 79 -5.15 7.96 -1.68
C GLN A 79 -4.68 7.03 -2.80
N ASN A 80 -4.60 7.55 -4.03
CA ASN A 80 -4.08 6.78 -5.17
C ASN A 80 -2.60 6.44 -4.98
N LYS A 81 -1.80 7.36 -4.46
CA LYS A 81 -0.38 7.11 -4.17
C LYS A 81 -0.23 6.00 -3.12
N VAL A 82 -1.06 6.02 -2.07
CA VAL A 82 -1.04 5.00 -1.03
C VAL A 82 -1.47 3.65 -1.59
N LYS A 83 -2.49 3.62 -2.44
CA LYS A 83 -2.92 2.40 -3.13
C LYS A 83 -1.80 1.81 -3.99
N ASN A 84 -1.12 2.66 -4.74
CA ASN A 84 -0.01 2.24 -5.59
C ASN A 84 1.11 1.62 -4.76
N HIS A 85 1.42 2.19 -3.61
CA HIS A 85 2.43 1.63 -2.71
C HIS A 85 2.01 0.26 -2.19
N LYS A 86 0.75 0.09 -1.80
CA LYS A 86 0.24 -1.21 -1.34
C LYS A 86 0.34 -2.24 -2.44
N ARG A 87 0.00 -1.87 -3.67
CA ARG A 87 0.11 -2.77 -4.82
C ARG A 87 1.56 -3.12 -5.10
N PHE A 88 2.45 -2.15 -5.04
CA PHE A 88 3.89 -2.36 -5.18
C PHE A 88 4.39 -3.40 -4.17
N ARG A 89 4.04 -3.24 -2.89
CA ARG A 89 4.46 -4.16 -1.84
C ARG A 89 3.93 -5.58 -2.08
N ALA A 90 2.67 -5.69 -2.46
CA ALA A 90 2.06 -7.00 -2.75
C ALA A 90 2.76 -7.69 -3.92
N LEU A 91 3.05 -6.95 -4.98
CA LEU A 91 3.73 -7.50 -6.16
C LEU A 91 5.15 -7.95 -5.84
N VAL A 92 5.88 -7.15 -5.07
CA VAL A 92 7.25 -7.49 -4.65
C VAL A 92 7.24 -8.75 -3.78
N ASP A 93 6.33 -8.82 -2.82
CA ASP A 93 6.21 -9.99 -1.94
C ASP A 93 5.89 -11.26 -2.75
N GLU A 94 5.00 -11.14 -3.72
CA GLU A 94 4.67 -12.26 -4.60
C GLU A 94 5.88 -12.68 -5.43
N TRP A 95 6.61 -11.73 -5.99
CA TRP A 95 7.82 -12.02 -6.76
C TRP A 95 8.86 -12.75 -5.91
N ILE A 96 9.08 -12.27 -4.69
CA ILE A 96 10.02 -12.92 -3.77
C ILE A 96 9.59 -14.36 -3.49
N SER A 97 8.29 -14.59 -3.21
CA SER A 97 7.76 -15.94 -2.99
C SER A 97 7.99 -16.85 -4.19
N LEU A 98 7.73 -16.33 -5.39
CA LEU A 98 7.95 -17.10 -6.62
C LEU A 98 9.42 -17.37 -6.85
N SER A 99 10.29 -16.44 -6.53
CA SER A 99 11.75 -16.62 -6.65
C SER A 99 12.26 -17.71 -5.72
N VAL A 100 11.72 -17.79 -4.50
CA VAL A 100 12.03 -18.88 -3.56
C VAL A 100 11.60 -20.22 -4.15
N GLN A 101 10.42 -20.29 -4.75
CA GLN A 101 9.93 -21.51 -5.39
C GLN A 101 10.81 -21.91 -6.58
N GLN A 102 11.24 -20.94 -7.39
CA GLN A 102 12.16 -21.22 -8.50
C GLN A 102 13.45 -21.87 -8.02
N GLU A 103 14.06 -21.30 -6.98
CA GLU A 103 15.30 -21.82 -6.41
C GLU A 103 15.13 -23.26 -5.92
N GLN A 104 14.02 -23.54 -5.26
CA GLN A 104 13.71 -24.88 -4.79
C GLN A 104 13.60 -25.88 -5.93
N LEU A 105 12.89 -25.49 -7.01
CA LEU A 105 12.72 -26.35 -8.19
C LEU A 105 14.06 -26.56 -8.92
N GLU A 106 14.87 -25.55 -9.05
CA GLU A 106 16.20 -25.64 -9.67
C GLU A 106 17.13 -26.54 -8.87
N ARG A 107 17.09 -26.42 -7.54
CA ARG A 107 17.90 -27.22 -6.66
C ARG A 107 17.51 -28.72 -6.72
N GLU A 108 16.21 -29.01 -6.77
CA GLU A 108 15.71 -30.38 -6.92
C GLU A 108 16.14 -30.98 -8.26
N LYS A 109 16.07 -30.19 -9.34
CA LYS A 109 16.55 -30.59 -10.66
C LYS A 109 18.05 -30.90 -10.65
N GLY A 110 18.83 -30.03 -10.00
CA GLY A 110 20.28 -30.21 -9.86
C GLY A 110 20.63 -31.50 -9.16
N LYS A 111 19.94 -31.82 -8.07
CA LYS A 111 20.12 -33.07 -7.35
C LYS A 111 19.90 -34.29 -8.23
N LYS A 112 18.83 -34.28 -9.01
CA LYS A 112 18.52 -35.37 -9.94
C LYS A 112 19.55 -35.52 -11.04
N SER A 113 20.09 -34.41 -11.51
CA SER A 113 21.10 -34.36 -12.57
C SER A 113 22.44 -34.90 -12.09
N ASP A 114 22.80 -34.63 -10.85
CA ASP A 114 24.10 -35.00 -10.29
C ASP A 114 24.14 -36.44 -9.83
N GLY A 115 23.01 -37.12 -9.71
CA GLY A 115 22.95 -38.48 -9.26
C GLY A 115 23.32 -38.69 -7.78
N ASP A 116 23.27 -37.63 -7.02
CA ASP A 116 23.56 -37.65 -5.58
C ASP A 116 22.48 -38.33 -4.78
#